data_14f06ed01fed71566a6a8a6a37fd54f8
#
_entry.id   14f06ed01fed71566a6a8a6a37fd54f8
#
_cell.length_a   1.000
_cell.length_b   1.000
_cell.length_c   1.000
_cell.angle_alpha   90.00
_cell.angle_beta   90.00
_cell.angle_gamma   90.00
#
_symmetry.space_group_name_H-M   'P 1'
#
loop_
_entity.id
_entity.type
_entity.pdbx_description
1 polymer ?
#
loop_
_entity_poly.entity_id
_entity_poly.type
_entity_poly.pdbx_seq_one_letter_code
_entity_poly.pdbx_strand_id
1 'polypeptide(L)'
;MNYSKDLIDFLNVSPVNYHAVKEVARRLDNAGYKYLSAEEKLGEVKAGDKFYVTKNDSSIYAFQIGKQTLGEAGFHIICAHSDSPTFRIKPNAEMTCERGMTKLNTEVYGGPIMSTWFDRPLSIAGRVIIKTDDVMHPETRLLKVERPVLLIPNLAIHFNRQVNDGVKLSKQKDMLPIIGIVNDELEKGNMLMNLICSELGVQKSDILDFDLYLYDVTPACLVGVHDEFISSGRIDDLSMVHAGLAALLADTETVPETTKVLAIFDNEETGSQTKQGAGSPFLASFIQRIVLAQGETTEDYFRSIEKAFMISADNAHAWHPNYSEKYDPTNHPVLGGGPVIKFNAAQKYASDAVSASIFAGLCDKAGVPVQRFVNHSDVAGGSTLGNILASSLPLKGVDMGNPIIGMHSVRETGAAIDQDYCTQLAFDKFVWQTIHIFIHRS
;
A
#
# COMPACT_ATOMS: atom_id res chain seq x y z
N MET A 1 7.47 -1.12 21.75
CA MET A 1 8.07 -1.14 20.40
C MET A 1 8.02 0.29 19.89
N ASN A 2 9.03 0.80 19.19
CA ASN A 2 8.96 2.13 18.55
C ASN A 2 8.46 1.92 17.14
N TYR A 3 7.16 2.13 16.91
CA TYR A 3 6.52 1.82 15.62
C TYR A 3 6.95 2.76 14.49
N SER A 4 7.28 4.01 14.79
CA SER A 4 7.78 4.94 13.78
C SER A 4 9.16 4.51 13.24
N LYS A 5 10.03 3.97 14.08
CA LYS A 5 11.31 3.40 13.63
C LYS A 5 11.12 2.10 12.84
N ASP A 6 10.24 1.21 13.29
CA ASP A 6 9.93 -0.03 12.56
C ASP A 6 9.27 0.26 11.20
N LEU A 7 8.45 1.33 11.12
CA LEU A 7 7.93 1.81 9.83
C LEU A 7 9.06 2.28 8.90
N ILE A 8 10.05 3.03 9.40
CA ILE A 8 11.21 3.46 8.60
C ILE A 8 11.95 2.25 8.03
N ASP A 9 12.19 1.23 8.86
CA ASP A 9 12.83 -0.01 8.43
C ASP A 9 11.98 -0.73 7.36
N PHE A 10 10.65 -0.80 7.55
CA PHE A 10 9.71 -1.38 6.58
C PHE A 10 9.71 -0.63 5.24
N LEU A 11 9.68 0.71 5.26
CA LEU A 11 9.72 1.56 4.05
C LEU A 11 11.01 1.36 3.26
N ASN A 12 12.15 1.24 3.95
CA ASN A 12 13.46 1.09 3.32
C ASN A 12 13.64 -0.26 2.59
N VAL A 13 12.97 -1.30 3.04
CA VAL A 13 13.02 -2.61 2.36
C VAL A 13 11.93 -2.80 1.31
N SER A 14 10.96 -1.88 1.24
CA SER A 14 9.76 -1.95 0.41
C SER A 14 9.75 -0.87 -0.70
N PRO A 15 10.67 -0.91 -1.69
CA PRO A 15 10.73 0.10 -2.74
C PRO A 15 9.53 0.11 -3.69
N VAL A 16 8.83 -1.03 -3.85
CA VAL A 16 7.63 -1.20 -4.66
C VAL A 16 6.73 -2.29 -4.06
N ASN A 17 5.49 -2.41 -4.55
CA ASN A 17 4.46 -3.34 -4.09
C ASN A 17 4.93 -4.79 -3.88
N TYR A 18 5.68 -5.39 -4.83
CA TYR A 18 6.19 -6.76 -4.71
C TYR A 18 7.10 -6.95 -3.48
N HIS A 19 7.95 -5.97 -3.20
CA HIS A 19 8.84 -6.00 -2.04
C HIS A 19 8.09 -5.77 -0.74
N ALA A 20 7.06 -4.90 -0.75
CA ALA A 20 6.19 -4.69 0.41
C ALA A 20 5.47 -5.99 0.79
N VAL A 21 4.86 -6.68 -0.19
CA VAL A 21 4.20 -7.97 0.02
C VAL A 21 5.18 -9.04 0.51
N LYS A 22 6.39 -9.10 -0.05
CA LYS A 22 7.44 -10.02 0.41
C LYS A 22 7.84 -9.76 1.86
N GLU A 23 7.98 -8.50 2.27
CA GLU A 23 8.32 -8.15 3.66
C GLU A 23 7.16 -8.47 4.61
N VAL A 24 5.91 -8.21 4.20
CA VAL A 24 4.72 -8.63 4.96
C VAL A 24 4.70 -10.14 5.14
N ALA A 25 4.90 -10.93 4.07
CA ALA A 25 4.95 -12.38 4.12
C ALA A 25 6.05 -12.87 5.06
N ARG A 26 7.26 -12.30 4.97
CA ARG A 26 8.39 -12.64 5.85
C ARG A 26 8.06 -12.40 7.34
N ARG A 27 7.37 -11.30 7.66
CA ARG A 27 6.94 -11.00 9.04
C ARG A 27 5.85 -11.96 9.51
N LEU A 28 4.92 -12.33 8.63
CA LEU A 28 3.88 -13.34 8.90
C LEU A 28 4.48 -14.73 9.13
N ASP A 29 5.43 -15.17 8.29
CA ASP A 29 6.15 -16.45 8.47
C ASP A 29 6.83 -16.52 9.83
N ASN A 30 7.54 -15.44 10.23
CA ASN A 30 8.20 -15.33 11.53
C ASN A 30 7.21 -15.40 12.72
N ALA A 31 5.95 -15.02 12.50
CA ALA A 31 4.86 -15.08 13.49
C ALA A 31 4.06 -16.41 13.43
N GLY A 32 4.52 -17.37 12.63
CA GLY A 32 3.94 -18.70 12.51
C GLY A 32 2.71 -18.81 11.63
N TYR A 33 2.47 -17.82 10.75
CA TYR A 33 1.48 -17.96 9.69
C TYR A 33 2.00 -18.88 8.59
N LYS A 34 1.11 -19.63 7.97
CA LYS A 34 1.45 -20.55 6.87
C LYS A 34 0.97 -19.97 5.53
N TYR A 35 1.85 -19.99 4.53
CA TYR A 35 1.41 -19.72 3.17
C TYR A 35 0.49 -20.84 2.66
N LEU A 36 -0.63 -20.46 2.04
CA LEU A 36 -1.53 -21.37 1.34
C LEU A 36 -1.62 -20.95 -0.14
N SER A 37 -1.52 -21.92 -1.04
CA SER A 37 -1.82 -21.69 -2.45
C SER A 37 -3.34 -21.52 -2.64
N ALA A 38 -3.75 -20.45 -3.31
CA ALA A 38 -5.16 -20.27 -3.64
C ALA A 38 -5.70 -21.32 -4.63
N GLU A 39 -4.81 -22.03 -5.33
CA GLU A 39 -5.14 -23.11 -6.29
C GLU A 39 -5.46 -24.42 -5.59
N GLU A 40 -4.91 -24.61 -4.38
CA GLU A 40 -5.11 -25.83 -3.61
C GLU A 40 -6.45 -25.83 -2.88
N LYS A 41 -6.93 -27.04 -2.60
CA LYS A 41 -8.13 -27.23 -1.76
C LYS A 41 -7.82 -26.80 -0.32
N LEU A 42 -8.62 -25.88 0.23
CA LEU A 42 -8.59 -25.61 1.64
C LEU A 42 -9.02 -26.88 2.40
N GLY A 43 -8.18 -27.35 3.32
CA GLY A 43 -8.54 -28.42 4.26
C GLY A 43 -9.55 -27.93 5.31
N GLU A 44 -9.75 -28.70 6.38
CA GLU A 44 -10.52 -28.24 7.54
C GLU A 44 -9.83 -27.03 8.17
N VAL A 45 -10.59 -25.96 8.43
CA VAL A 45 -10.12 -24.71 9.07
C VAL A 45 -10.62 -24.67 10.51
N LYS A 46 -9.70 -24.51 11.46
CA LYS A 46 -9.97 -24.58 12.91
C LYS A 46 -9.63 -23.29 13.64
N ALA A 47 -10.26 -23.09 14.79
CA ALA A 47 -9.91 -22.01 15.71
C ALA A 47 -8.39 -22.00 16.02
N GLY A 48 -7.77 -20.82 15.90
CA GLY A 48 -6.35 -20.62 16.10
C GLY A 48 -5.47 -20.81 14.86
N ASP A 49 -6.00 -21.33 13.75
CA ASP A 49 -5.25 -21.42 12.51
C ASP A 49 -4.79 -20.03 12.03
N LYS A 50 -3.54 -19.95 11.60
CA LYS A 50 -2.90 -18.75 11.05
C LYS A 50 -2.36 -19.04 9.67
N PHE A 51 -2.85 -18.34 8.65
CA PHE A 51 -2.39 -18.52 7.28
C PHE A 51 -2.54 -17.26 6.45
N TYR A 52 -1.86 -17.23 5.32
CA TYR A 52 -2.01 -16.16 4.34
C TYR A 52 -1.99 -16.70 2.91
N VAL A 53 -2.57 -15.94 2.00
CA VAL A 53 -2.55 -16.18 0.55
C VAL A 53 -2.09 -14.92 -0.16
N THR A 54 -1.49 -15.08 -1.33
CA THR A 54 -1.11 -13.95 -2.20
C THR A 54 -1.89 -13.99 -3.51
N LYS A 55 -1.98 -12.83 -4.17
CA LYS A 55 -2.47 -12.74 -5.54
C LYS A 55 -1.51 -11.87 -6.34
N ASN A 56 -1.00 -12.39 -7.46
CA ASN A 56 -0.05 -11.72 -8.35
C ASN A 56 1.28 -11.32 -7.66
N ASP A 57 1.60 -11.87 -6.47
CA ASP A 57 2.74 -11.49 -5.61
C ASP A 57 2.78 -10.00 -5.21
N SER A 58 1.68 -9.29 -5.44
CA SER A 58 1.55 -7.85 -5.18
C SER A 58 0.40 -7.49 -4.24
N SER A 59 -0.47 -8.46 -3.91
CA SER A 59 -1.44 -8.37 -2.82
C SER A 59 -1.35 -9.58 -1.91
N ILE A 60 -1.73 -9.43 -0.62
CA ILE A 60 -1.64 -10.46 0.40
C ILE A 60 -2.80 -10.36 1.39
N TYR A 61 -3.34 -11.52 1.76
CA TYR A 61 -4.47 -11.64 2.65
C TYR A 61 -4.13 -12.62 3.77
N ALA A 62 -4.05 -12.14 5.01
CA ALA A 62 -3.70 -12.92 6.19
C ALA A 62 -4.89 -13.11 7.11
N PHE A 63 -5.02 -14.31 7.69
CA PHE A 63 -6.13 -14.72 8.52
C PHE A 63 -5.61 -15.32 9.82
N GLN A 64 -6.17 -14.88 10.94
CA GLN A 64 -6.07 -15.55 12.25
C GLN A 64 -7.48 -15.97 12.66
N ILE A 65 -7.75 -17.27 12.63
CA ILE A 65 -9.09 -17.82 12.83
C ILE A 65 -9.50 -17.74 14.29
N GLY A 66 -10.69 -17.21 14.52
CA GLY A 66 -11.30 -17.05 15.83
C GLY A 66 -11.80 -18.35 16.45
N LYS A 67 -12.18 -18.28 17.75
CA LYS A 67 -12.83 -19.40 18.47
C LYS A 67 -14.20 -19.73 17.91
N GLN A 68 -14.95 -18.69 17.52
CA GLN A 68 -16.24 -18.83 16.87
C GLN A 68 -16.06 -18.90 15.35
N THR A 69 -16.95 -19.61 14.67
CA THR A 69 -16.95 -19.67 13.21
C THR A 69 -17.30 -18.32 12.60
N LEU A 70 -17.00 -18.14 11.31
CA LEU A 70 -17.34 -16.89 10.63
C LEU A 70 -18.86 -16.66 10.58
N GLY A 71 -19.66 -17.70 10.39
CA GLY A 71 -21.13 -17.60 10.40
C GLY A 71 -21.70 -17.23 11.76
N GLU A 72 -21.03 -17.61 12.87
CA GLU A 72 -21.43 -17.25 14.22
C GLU A 72 -21.06 -15.82 14.60
N ALA A 73 -19.80 -15.41 14.39
CA ALA A 73 -19.25 -14.14 14.90
C ALA A 73 -18.93 -13.11 13.83
N GLY A 74 -18.96 -13.45 12.53
CA GLY A 74 -18.43 -12.61 11.47
C GLY A 74 -16.90 -12.60 11.48
N PHE A 75 -16.33 -11.51 10.98
CA PHE A 75 -14.89 -11.26 10.98
C PHE A 75 -14.58 -9.77 11.03
N HIS A 76 -13.40 -9.43 11.52
CA HIS A 76 -12.91 -8.06 11.52
C HIS A 76 -11.78 -7.95 10.52
N ILE A 77 -11.86 -6.97 9.62
CA ILE A 77 -10.90 -6.79 8.55
C ILE A 77 -10.28 -5.40 8.57
N ILE A 78 -8.95 -5.35 8.44
CA ILE A 78 -8.19 -4.14 8.13
C ILE A 78 -7.73 -4.26 6.69
N CYS A 79 -8.04 -3.24 5.88
CA CYS A 79 -7.68 -3.15 4.47
C CYS A 79 -6.69 -2.01 4.26
N ALA A 80 -5.67 -2.21 3.42
CA ALA A 80 -4.68 -1.23 3.02
C ALA A 80 -4.19 -1.56 1.61
N HIS A 81 -3.30 -0.74 1.01
CA HIS A 81 -2.73 -1.04 -0.30
C HIS A 81 -1.20 -1.02 -0.34
N SER A 82 -0.63 -1.82 -1.23
CA SER A 82 0.81 -2.04 -1.36
C SER A 82 1.49 -1.16 -2.40
N ASP A 83 0.73 -0.63 -3.35
CA ASP A 83 1.22 0.19 -4.46
C ASP A 83 1.36 1.66 -4.06
N SER A 84 2.10 2.42 -4.84
CA SER A 84 2.31 3.88 -4.66
C SER A 84 2.61 4.51 -6.00
N PRO A 85 2.34 5.83 -6.20
CA PRO A 85 2.59 6.48 -7.46
C PRO A 85 4.07 6.49 -7.84
N THR A 86 4.36 6.13 -9.09
CA THR A 86 5.72 6.03 -9.62
C THR A 86 5.76 6.06 -11.15
N PHE A 87 6.87 5.62 -11.74
CA PHE A 87 7.06 5.43 -13.18
C PHE A 87 7.40 3.97 -13.48
N ARG A 88 6.59 3.34 -14.33
CA ARG A 88 6.84 1.98 -14.84
C ARG A 88 7.73 2.03 -16.07
N ILE A 89 8.71 1.14 -16.17
CA ILE A 89 9.54 0.96 -17.34
C ILE A 89 8.73 0.20 -18.40
N LYS A 90 8.68 0.75 -19.63
CA LYS A 90 7.96 0.10 -20.75
C LYS A 90 8.74 -1.10 -21.30
N PRO A 91 8.09 -2.07 -21.96
CA PRO A 91 8.76 -3.27 -22.48
C PRO A 91 9.96 -2.97 -23.40
N ASN A 92 9.82 -2.04 -24.36
CA ASN A 92 10.91 -1.54 -25.20
C ASN A 92 11.46 -0.27 -24.56
N ALA A 93 12.32 -0.42 -23.57
CA ALA A 93 12.67 0.65 -22.65
C ALA A 93 13.74 1.61 -23.17
N GLU A 94 14.76 1.11 -23.87
CA GLU A 94 15.94 1.94 -24.15
C GLU A 94 15.77 2.85 -25.36
N MET A 95 16.17 4.12 -25.17
CA MET A 95 16.15 5.15 -26.18
C MET A 95 17.55 5.79 -26.24
N THR A 96 18.28 5.52 -27.31
CA THR A 96 19.61 6.14 -27.55
C THR A 96 19.42 7.58 -28.03
N CYS A 97 20.11 8.50 -27.38
CA CYS A 97 20.18 9.89 -27.74
C CYS A 97 21.52 10.20 -28.44
N GLU A 98 21.75 11.47 -28.83
CA GLU A 98 23.02 11.90 -29.40
C GLU A 98 24.18 11.57 -28.44
N ARG A 99 25.35 11.29 -29.02
CA ARG A 99 26.60 10.98 -28.32
C ARG A 99 26.51 9.81 -27.35
N GLY A 100 25.66 8.82 -27.65
CA GLY A 100 25.58 7.58 -26.86
C GLY A 100 24.86 7.70 -25.53
N MET A 101 24.26 8.85 -25.18
CA MET A 101 23.42 8.94 -23.99
C MET A 101 22.20 8.07 -24.16
N THR A 102 21.88 7.27 -23.14
CA THR A 102 20.72 6.39 -23.12
C THR A 102 19.75 6.83 -22.03
N LYS A 103 18.48 6.90 -22.38
CA LYS A 103 17.37 7.13 -21.46
C LYS A 103 16.36 5.99 -21.53
N LEU A 104 15.56 5.82 -20.49
CA LEU A 104 14.50 4.83 -20.46
C LEU A 104 13.15 5.46 -20.81
N ASN A 105 12.38 4.72 -21.60
CA ASN A 105 10.98 5.03 -21.89
C ASN A 105 10.12 4.51 -20.74
N THR A 106 9.44 5.41 -20.05
CA THR A 106 8.61 5.11 -18.89
C THR A 106 7.18 5.59 -19.11
N GLU A 107 6.27 5.03 -18.35
CA GLU A 107 4.90 5.53 -18.20
C GLU A 107 4.59 5.82 -16.74
N VAL A 108 3.72 6.80 -16.51
CA VAL A 108 3.29 7.17 -15.16
C VAL A 108 2.35 6.09 -14.62
N TYR A 109 2.61 5.64 -13.40
CA TYR A 109 1.75 4.79 -12.61
C TYR A 109 1.11 5.62 -11.49
N GLY A 110 -0.23 5.61 -11.41
CA GLY A 110 -0.97 6.45 -10.45
C GLY A 110 -0.89 7.94 -10.75
N GLY A 111 -0.96 8.75 -9.71
CA GLY A 111 -0.99 10.21 -9.77
C GLY A 111 0.21 10.92 -9.11
N PRO A 112 1.50 10.67 -9.48
CA PRO A 112 2.65 11.28 -8.81
C PRO A 112 2.71 12.80 -9.03
N ILE A 113 3.21 13.53 -8.03
CA ILE A 113 3.63 14.93 -8.19
C ILE A 113 4.94 14.93 -8.99
N MET A 114 4.83 14.96 -10.32
CA MET A 114 5.96 14.74 -11.24
C MET A 114 7.16 15.64 -11.00
N SER A 115 6.95 16.90 -10.61
CA SER A 115 8.02 17.87 -10.35
C SER A 115 8.96 17.44 -9.21
N THR A 116 8.51 16.62 -8.28
CA THR A 116 9.31 16.15 -7.15
C THR A 116 10.32 15.06 -7.52
N TRP A 117 10.19 14.47 -8.72
CA TRP A 117 11.04 13.40 -9.22
C TRP A 117 12.29 13.90 -9.96
N PHE A 118 12.34 15.19 -10.33
CA PHE A 118 13.50 15.76 -10.97
C PHE A 118 14.73 15.79 -10.04
N ASP A 119 15.91 15.58 -10.64
CA ASP A 119 17.23 15.68 -10.01
C ASP A 119 17.44 14.76 -8.80
N ARG A 120 16.57 13.74 -8.66
CA ARG A 120 16.66 12.74 -7.58
C ARG A 120 17.58 11.59 -7.95
N PRO A 121 18.34 11.04 -7.01
CA PRO A 121 19.03 9.77 -7.20
C PRO A 121 18.00 8.62 -7.23
N LEU A 122 17.69 8.13 -8.43
CA LEU A 122 16.68 7.09 -8.65
C LEU A 122 17.33 5.74 -8.94
N SER A 123 16.57 4.68 -8.68
CA SER A 123 16.94 3.33 -9.04
C SER A 123 15.71 2.52 -9.51
N ILE A 124 15.91 1.21 -9.70
CA ILE A 124 14.94 0.29 -10.29
C ILE A 124 14.64 -0.82 -9.29
N ALA A 125 13.36 -1.12 -9.11
CA ALA A 125 12.89 -2.29 -8.38
C ALA A 125 11.65 -2.89 -9.05
N GLY A 126 11.36 -4.16 -8.77
CA GLY A 126 10.20 -4.85 -9.31
C GLY A 126 10.42 -6.35 -9.37
N ARG A 127 9.80 -6.99 -10.36
CA ARG A 127 9.98 -8.41 -10.63
C ARG A 127 10.47 -8.65 -12.06
N VAL A 128 11.23 -9.71 -12.21
CA VAL A 128 11.73 -10.22 -13.49
C VAL A 128 11.26 -11.67 -13.63
N ILE A 129 10.73 -12.01 -14.78
CA ILE A 129 10.21 -13.35 -15.08
C ILE A 129 11.28 -14.14 -15.80
N ILE A 130 11.66 -15.25 -15.19
CA ILE A 130 12.73 -16.14 -15.66
C ILE A 130 12.12 -17.40 -16.26
N LYS A 131 12.71 -17.83 -17.35
CA LYS A 131 12.33 -19.05 -18.07
C LYS A 131 12.54 -20.30 -17.21
N THR A 132 11.55 -21.19 -17.24
CA THR A 132 11.61 -22.55 -16.73
C THR A 132 11.28 -23.54 -17.85
N ASP A 133 11.34 -24.83 -17.56
CA ASP A 133 10.92 -25.88 -18.50
C ASP A 133 9.39 -25.92 -18.65
N ASP A 134 8.64 -25.40 -17.68
CA ASP A 134 7.17 -25.28 -17.71
C ASP A 134 6.76 -23.85 -18.07
N VAL A 135 6.25 -23.68 -19.30
CA VAL A 135 5.81 -22.37 -19.81
C VAL A 135 4.68 -21.75 -18.97
N MET A 136 3.86 -22.57 -18.31
CA MET A 136 2.73 -22.09 -17.50
C MET A 136 3.17 -21.65 -16.09
N HIS A 137 4.37 -22.04 -15.65
CA HIS A 137 4.91 -21.75 -14.33
C HIS A 137 6.34 -21.14 -14.42
N PRO A 138 6.49 -19.95 -15.01
CA PRO A 138 7.78 -19.27 -15.04
C PRO A 138 8.21 -18.87 -13.62
N GLU A 139 9.51 -18.78 -13.39
CA GLU A 139 10.05 -18.32 -12.10
C GLU A 139 9.96 -16.79 -11.98
N THR A 140 9.48 -16.28 -10.86
CA THR A 140 9.51 -14.85 -10.51
C THR A 140 10.71 -14.56 -9.63
N ARG A 141 11.57 -13.62 -10.03
CA ARG A 141 12.64 -13.08 -9.19
C ARG A 141 12.45 -11.61 -8.92
N LEU A 142 12.57 -11.18 -7.66
CA LEU A 142 12.54 -9.78 -7.29
C LEU A 142 13.89 -9.13 -7.56
N LEU A 143 13.84 -7.97 -8.21
CA LEU A 143 14.99 -7.10 -8.46
C LEU A 143 14.88 -5.85 -7.59
N LYS A 144 15.95 -5.51 -6.88
CA LYS A 144 16.15 -4.22 -6.21
C LYS A 144 17.57 -3.78 -6.44
N VAL A 145 17.78 -2.78 -7.28
CA VAL A 145 19.10 -2.17 -7.48
C VAL A 145 19.30 -1.12 -6.41
N GLU A 146 20.14 -1.39 -5.42
CA GLU A 146 20.26 -0.54 -4.21
C GLU A 146 21.03 0.76 -4.44
N ARG A 147 21.92 0.80 -5.44
CA ARG A 147 22.64 2.03 -5.81
C ARG A 147 21.83 2.89 -6.77
N PRO A 148 22.03 4.22 -6.79
CA PRO A 148 21.40 5.07 -7.79
C PRO A 148 21.97 4.77 -9.19
N VAL A 149 21.07 4.51 -10.14
CA VAL A 149 21.40 4.19 -11.53
C VAL A 149 20.69 5.08 -12.54
N LEU A 150 19.77 5.91 -12.07
CA LEU A 150 18.90 6.75 -12.91
C LEU A 150 18.79 8.15 -12.33
N LEU A 151 18.51 9.11 -13.20
CA LEU A 151 18.01 10.43 -12.82
C LEU A 151 17.11 11.00 -13.93
N ILE A 152 16.11 11.79 -13.54
CA ILE A 152 15.30 12.60 -14.45
C ILE A 152 15.83 14.04 -14.35
N PRO A 153 16.57 14.54 -15.36
CA PRO A 153 17.21 15.86 -15.25
C PRO A 153 16.22 16.99 -15.47
N ASN A 154 16.31 18.03 -14.67
CA ASN A 154 15.64 19.29 -14.95
C ASN A 154 16.26 20.00 -16.17
N LEU A 155 15.46 20.84 -16.82
CA LEU A 155 15.97 21.81 -17.80
C LEU A 155 16.52 23.01 -17.04
N ALA A 156 17.75 23.44 -17.41
CA ALA A 156 18.36 24.60 -16.78
C ALA A 156 17.45 25.84 -16.90
N ILE A 157 17.41 26.66 -15.85
CA ILE A 157 16.54 27.85 -15.76
C ILE A 157 16.77 28.82 -16.95
N HIS A 158 17.97 28.84 -17.52
CA HIS A 158 18.29 29.68 -18.68
C HIS A 158 17.47 29.33 -19.94
N PHE A 159 17.02 28.09 -20.05
CA PHE A 159 16.17 27.60 -21.14
C PHE A 159 14.68 27.49 -20.73
N ASN A 160 14.36 27.69 -19.43
CA ASN A 160 13.01 27.62 -18.89
C ASN A 160 12.82 28.68 -17.79
N ARG A 161 12.84 29.96 -18.17
CA ARG A 161 12.79 31.08 -17.20
C ARG A 161 11.48 31.18 -16.41
N GLN A 162 10.43 30.52 -16.90
CA GLN A 162 9.10 30.51 -16.27
C GLN A 162 8.88 29.29 -15.37
N VAL A 163 9.93 28.49 -15.11
CA VAL A 163 9.79 27.24 -14.33
C VAL A 163 9.13 27.47 -12.96
N ASN A 164 9.38 28.64 -12.34
CA ASN A 164 8.83 28.97 -11.04
C ASN A 164 7.40 29.55 -11.09
N ASP A 165 6.91 29.89 -12.28
CA ASP A 165 5.55 30.38 -12.52
C ASP A 165 4.54 29.26 -12.80
N GLY A 166 5.04 28.00 -12.82
CA GLY A 166 4.30 26.77 -13.13
C GLY A 166 4.48 26.33 -14.58
N VAL A 167 4.91 25.11 -14.76
CA VAL A 167 5.14 24.49 -16.08
C VAL A 167 4.32 23.22 -16.20
N LYS A 168 3.57 23.10 -17.31
CA LYS A 168 2.88 21.86 -17.66
C LYS A 168 3.91 20.82 -18.13
N LEU A 169 4.10 19.78 -17.32
CA LEU A 169 5.02 18.69 -17.63
C LEU A 169 4.39 17.66 -18.59
N SER A 170 5.17 17.23 -19.58
CA SER A 170 4.82 16.15 -20.49
C SER A 170 5.36 14.82 -19.95
N LYS A 171 4.47 13.87 -19.68
CA LYS A 171 4.84 12.53 -19.21
C LYS A 171 5.82 11.83 -20.17
N GLN A 172 5.61 11.97 -21.49
CA GLN A 172 6.40 11.29 -22.51
C GLN A 172 7.70 12.01 -22.88
N LYS A 173 7.85 13.30 -22.55
CA LYS A 173 9.02 14.09 -22.91
C LYS A 173 9.89 14.41 -21.71
N ASP A 174 9.29 14.91 -20.63
CA ASP A 174 10.01 15.50 -19.52
C ASP A 174 10.39 14.48 -18.44
N MET A 175 9.66 13.35 -18.36
CA MET A 175 9.78 12.36 -17.29
C MET A 175 10.57 11.11 -17.68
N LEU A 176 11.45 11.19 -18.66
CA LEU A 176 12.27 10.06 -19.12
C LEU A 176 13.64 10.06 -18.43
N PRO A 177 13.94 9.07 -17.57
CA PRO A 177 15.21 9.04 -16.85
C PRO A 177 16.38 8.65 -17.74
N ILE A 178 17.53 9.27 -17.48
CA ILE A 178 18.82 8.90 -18.06
C ILE A 178 19.39 7.73 -17.25
N ILE A 179 19.86 6.69 -17.94
CA ILE A 179 20.50 5.51 -17.32
C ILE A 179 22.04 5.52 -17.51
N GLY A 180 22.55 6.15 -18.53
CA GLY A 180 24.00 6.21 -18.74
C GLY A 180 24.42 6.73 -20.11
N ILE A 181 25.72 6.64 -20.35
CA ILE A 181 26.37 6.90 -21.64
C ILE A 181 26.96 5.58 -22.11
N VAL A 182 26.67 5.20 -23.35
CA VAL A 182 27.23 3.98 -23.99
C VAL A 182 28.75 4.14 -24.13
N ASN A 183 29.48 3.27 -23.48
CA ASN A 183 30.95 3.24 -23.55
C ASN A 183 31.48 2.26 -24.60
N ASP A 184 30.66 1.27 -25.01
CA ASP A 184 30.97 0.19 -25.95
C ASP A 184 29.75 -0.06 -26.85
N GLU A 185 29.98 -0.47 -28.10
CA GLU A 185 28.90 -0.85 -29.02
C GLU A 185 28.04 -2.02 -28.47
N LEU A 186 28.59 -2.89 -27.62
CA LEU A 186 27.87 -3.99 -26.96
C LEU A 186 26.86 -3.52 -25.92
N GLU A 187 27.04 -2.32 -25.35
CA GLU A 187 26.10 -1.72 -24.39
C GLU A 187 24.90 -1.08 -25.09
N LYS A 188 25.03 -0.74 -26.37
CA LYS A 188 24.00 -0.04 -27.12
C LYS A 188 22.71 -0.85 -27.22
N GLY A 189 21.62 -0.32 -26.60
CA GLY A 189 20.32 -1.00 -26.52
C GLY A 189 20.29 -2.17 -25.56
N ASN A 190 21.28 -2.32 -24.66
CA ASN A 190 21.36 -3.44 -23.70
C ASN A 190 21.71 -3.00 -22.27
N MET A 191 21.79 -1.69 -21.96
CA MET A 191 22.21 -1.24 -20.64
C MET A 191 21.30 -1.75 -19.52
N LEU A 192 19.97 -1.65 -19.71
CA LEU A 192 18.99 -2.15 -18.75
C LEU A 192 19.10 -3.67 -18.60
N MET A 193 19.17 -4.40 -19.72
CA MET A 193 19.24 -5.86 -19.68
C MET A 193 20.55 -6.34 -19.04
N ASN A 194 21.67 -5.70 -19.33
CA ASN A 194 22.95 -6.00 -18.71
C ASN A 194 22.92 -5.74 -17.19
N LEU A 195 22.28 -4.67 -16.76
CA LEU A 195 22.05 -4.38 -15.35
C LEU A 195 21.23 -5.49 -14.69
N ILE A 196 20.09 -5.88 -15.27
CA ILE A 196 19.23 -6.95 -14.74
C ILE A 196 20.01 -8.27 -14.66
N CYS A 197 20.74 -8.65 -15.70
CA CYS A 197 21.55 -9.87 -15.73
C CYS A 197 22.62 -9.87 -14.64
N SER A 198 23.29 -8.74 -14.45
CA SER A 198 24.35 -8.59 -13.43
C SER A 198 23.78 -8.69 -12.01
N GLU A 199 22.66 -8.02 -11.73
CA GLU A 199 22.05 -8.01 -10.39
C GLU A 199 21.43 -9.35 -9.99
N LEU A 200 20.86 -10.07 -10.98
CA LEU A 200 20.20 -11.37 -10.71
C LEU A 200 21.08 -12.60 -10.97
N GLY A 201 22.26 -12.42 -11.58
CA GLY A 201 23.14 -13.53 -11.93
C GLY A 201 22.55 -14.46 -13.01
N VAL A 202 21.82 -13.93 -14.00
CA VAL A 202 21.15 -14.68 -15.05
C VAL A 202 21.64 -14.27 -16.43
N GLN A 203 21.40 -15.14 -17.45
CA GLN A 203 21.67 -14.79 -18.83
C GLN A 203 20.48 -14.02 -19.44
N LYS A 204 20.74 -13.18 -20.41
CA LYS A 204 19.69 -12.43 -21.13
C LYS A 204 18.63 -13.35 -21.75
N SER A 205 19.04 -14.54 -22.25
CA SER A 205 18.17 -15.55 -22.82
C SER A 205 17.19 -16.19 -21.84
N ASP A 206 17.45 -16.06 -20.54
CA ASP A 206 16.60 -16.62 -19.49
C ASP A 206 15.49 -15.66 -19.07
N ILE A 207 15.63 -14.37 -19.39
CA ILE A 207 14.66 -13.33 -19.05
C ILE A 207 13.54 -13.35 -20.10
N LEU A 208 12.30 -13.58 -19.65
CA LEU A 208 11.10 -13.57 -20.49
C LEU A 208 10.46 -12.19 -20.54
N ASP A 209 10.28 -11.55 -19.36
CA ASP A 209 9.61 -10.26 -19.21
C ASP A 209 9.92 -9.64 -17.84
N PHE A 210 9.43 -8.44 -17.58
CA PHE A 210 9.59 -7.75 -16.31
C PHE A 210 8.45 -6.76 -16.01
N ASP A 211 8.18 -6.55 -14.72
CA ASP A 211 7.43 -5.40 -14.20
C ASP A 211 8.37 -4.59 -13.31
N LEU A 212 8.97 -3.54 -13.86
CA LEU A 212 9.98 -2.72 -13.19
C LEU A 212 9.51 -1.28 -13.05
N TYR A 213 9.81 -0.70 -11.87
CA TYR A 213 9.42 0.65 -11.49
C TYR A 213 10.60 1.44 -10.97
N LEU A 214 10.53 2.77 -11.10
CA LEU A 214 11.52 3.67 -10.52
C LEU A 214 11.22 3.86 -9.03
N TYR A 215 12.27 4.05 -8.23
CA TYR A 215 12.13 4.48 -6.85
C TYR A 215 13.26 5.44 -6.45
N ASP A 216 13.00 6.33 -5.50
CA ASP A 216 14.01 7.20 -4.88
C ASP A 216 14.84 6.37 -3.88
N VAL A 217 16.16 6.33 -4.07
CA VAL A 217 17.06 5.57 -3.19
C VAL A 217 17.32 6.26 -1.86
N THR A 218 16.90 7.52 -1.70
CA THR A 218 17.07 8.25 -0.44
C THR A 218 16.28 7.55 0.67
N PRO A 219 16.94 7.07 1.74
CA PRO A 219 16.26 6.33 2.79
C PRO A 219 15.18 7.16 3.49
N ALA A 220 14.17 6.47 4.01
CA ALA A 220 13.23 7.04 4.97
C ALA A 220 14.00 7.52 6.21
N CYS A 221 13.62 8.66 6.77
CA CYS A 221 14.29 9.24 7.93
C CYS A 221 13.33 10.04 8.81
N LEU A 222 13.74 10.26 10.06
CA LEU A 222 13.12 11.25 10.91
C LEU A 222 13.63 12.64 10.56
N VAL A 223 12.76 13.64 10.67
CA VAL A 223 13.00 15.06 10.38
C VAL A 223 12.33 15.89 11.46
N GLY A 224 12.89 17.06 11.73
CA GLY A 224 12.42 17.99 12.76
C GLY A 224 13.47 18.20 13.83
N VAL A 225 13.27 19.21 14.68
CA VAL A 225 14.22 19.55 15.76
C VAL A 225 14.28 18.43 16.80
N HIS A 226 13.18 17.69 16.96
CA HIS A 226 13.04 16.60 17.94
C HIS A 226 12.55 15.31 17.27
N ASP A 227 12.84 15.10 15.97
CA ASP A 227 12.44 13.92 15.21
C ASP A 227 10.91 13.71 15.11
N GLU A 228 10.16 14.82 15.02
CA GLU A 228 8.69 14.80 15.05
C GLU A 228 8.06 14.21 13.78
N PHE A 229 8.78 14.26 12.64
CA PHE A 229 8.24 13.88 11.34
C PHE A 229 8.97 12.69 10.75
N ILE A 230 8.24 11.87 9.99
CA ILE A 230 8.77 10.86 9.10
C ILE A 230 8.77 11.45 7.69
N SER A 231 9.93 11.45 7.02
CA SER A 231 10.05 11.82 5.61
C SER A 231 10.45 10.60 4.79
N SER A 232 9.58 10.20 3.87
CA SER A 232 9.79 9.08 2.96
C SER A 232 8.87 9.19 1.75
N GLY A 233 9.20 8.52 0.65
CA GLY A 233 8.19 8.15 -0.32
C GLY A 233 7.36 6.97 0.18
N ARG A 234 6.19 6.74 -0.43
CA ARG A 234 5.34 5.57 -0.16
C ARG A 234 4.80 5.47 1.27
N ILE A 235 4.75 6.58 2.02
CA ILE A 235 4.02 6.62 3.28
C ILE A 235 2.57 6.24 2.99
N ASP A 236 2.02 6.79 1.92
CA ASP A 236 0.81 6.36 1.26
C ASP A 236 1.12 5.14 0.37
N ASP A 237 0.66 3.91 0.71
CA ASP A 237 -0.13 3.57 1.90
C ASP A 237 0.63 2.59 2.81
N LEU A 238 1.96 2.47 2.63
CA LEU A 238 2.78 1.52 3.40
C LEU A 238 2.78 1.81 4.92
N SER A 239 2.43 3.02 5.35
CA SER A 239 2.25 3.32 6.77
C SER A 239 1.03 2.59 7.35
N MET A 240 -0.07 2.49 6.58
CA MET A 240 -1.26 1.75 7.00
C MET A 240 -1.09 0.24 6.84
N VAL A 241 -0.39 -0.21 5.79
CA VAL A 241 0.05 -1.61 5.67
C VAL A 241 0.84 -2.05 6.90
N HIS A 242 1.84 -1.22 7.31
CA HIS A 242 2.65 -1.47 8.50
C HIS A 242 1.80 -1.49 9.78
N ALA A 243 0.91 -0.50 9.97
CA ALA A 243 0.06 -0.41 11.15
C ALA A 243 -0.89 -1.62 11.26
N GLY A 244 -1.55 -2.00 10.16
CA GLY A 244 -2.42 -3.17 10.12
C GLY A 244 -1.68 -4.48 10.40
N LEU A 245 -0.48 -4.66 9.82
CA LEU A 245 0.36 -5.83 10.07
C LEU A 245 0.84 -5.88 11.52
N ALA A 246 1.34 -4.79 12.08
CA ALA A 246 1.81 -4.73 13.45
C ALA A 246 0.66 -5.04 14.44
N ALA A 247 -0.54 -4.55 14.17
CA ALA A 247 -1.72 -4.87 14.95
C ALA A 247 -2.12 -6.35 14.89
N LEU A 248 -2.06 -6.96 13.69
CA LEU A 248 -2.33 -8.40 13.53
C LEU A 248 -1.31 -9.24 14.31
N LEU A 249 -0.05 -8.80 14.34
CA LEU A 249 1.07 -9.50 14.97
C LEU A 249 1.24 -9.19 16.47
N ALA A 250 0.53 -8.22 17.02
CA ALA A 250 0.68 -7.80 18.43
C ALA A 250 0.35 -8.89 19.43
N ASP A 251 -0.59 -9.78 19.10
CA ASP A 251 -0.93 -10.96 19.90
C ASP A 251 -1.28 -12.14 18.96
N THR A 252 -0.28 -12.99 18.70
CA THR A 252 -0.43 -14.19 17.88
C THR A 252 -0.58 -15.47 18.69
N GLU A 253 -0.40 -15.41 20.01
CA GLU A 253 -0.50 -16.58 20.90
C GLU A 253 -1.92 -16.79 21.38
N THR A 254 -2.69 -15.73 21.58
CA THR A 254 -4.08 -15.82 22.01
C THR A 254 -4.99 -16.06 20.82
N VAL A 255 -5.80 -17.11 20.87
CA VAL A 255 -6.85 -17.34 19.86
C VAL A 255 -7.95 -16.28 20.05
N PRO A 256 -8.19 -15.39 19.06
CA PRO A 256 -9.19 -14.35 19.18
C PRO A 256 -10.62 -14.94 19.21
N GLU A 257 -11.58 -14.21 19.77
CA GLU A 257 -13.00 -14.64 19.72
C GLU A 257 -13.54 -14.62 18.28
N THR A 258 -13.22 -13.55 17.54
CA THR A 258 -13.65 -13.33 16.14
C THR A 258 -12.44 -13.42 15.22
N THR A 259 -12.61 -13.99 14.04
CA THR A 259 -11.54 -14.07 13.02
C THR A 259 -11.02 -12.68 12.64
N LYS A 260 -9.69 -12.54 12.65
CA LYS A 260 -8.98 -11.34 12.21
C LYS A 260 -8.51 -11.53 10.78
N VAL A 261 -8.68 -10.48 9.96
CA VAL A 261 -8.25 -10.46 8.56
C VAL A 261 -7.44 -9.20 8.31
N LEU A 262 -6.27 -9.37 7.68
CA LEU A 262 -5.51 -8.27 7.08
C LEU A 262 -5.55 -8.46 5.57
N ALA A 263 -6.08 -7.48 4.84
CA ALA A 263 -6.16 -7.51 3.38
C ALA A 263 -5.36 -6.35 2.79
N ILE A 264 -4.25 -6.65 2.13
CA ILE A 264 -3.42 -5.67 1.45
C ILE A 264 -3.61 -5.86 -0.04
N PHE A 265 -4.23 -4.87 -0.67
CA PHE A 265 -4.55 -4.85 -2.09
C PHE A 265 -3.43 -4.19 -2.91
N ASP A 266 -3.48 -4.37 -4.22
CA ASP A 266 -2.63 -3.68 -5.20
C ASP A 266 -3.50 -2.82 -6.12
N ASN A 267 -2.86 -1.91 -6.86
CA ASN A 267 -3.48 -1.06 -7.86
C ASN A 267 -4.58 -0.11 -7.35
N GLU A 268 -4.54 0.29 -6.08
CA GLU A 268 -5.42 1.34 -5.56
C GLU A 268 -5.23 2.61 -6.38
N GLU A 269 -4.00 3.02 -6.59
CA GLU A 269 -3.55 4.22 -7.30
C GLU A 269 -3.98 4.29 -8.78
N THR A 270 -4.48 3.20 -9.30
CA THR A 270 -4.99 3.08 -10.68
C THR A 270 -6.45 2.62 -10.75
N GLY A 271 -7.18 2.66 -9.63
CA GLY A 271 -8.62 2.46 -9.54
C GLY A 271 -9.07 1.07 -9.12
N SER A 272 -8.20 0.21 -8.61
CA SER A 272 -8.53 -1.09 -7.98
C SER A 272 -9.21 -2.15 -8.86
N GLN A 273 -9.37 -1.92 -10.17
CA GLN A 273 -10.12 -2.81 -11.10
C GLN A 273 -9.23 -3.88 -11.74
N THR A 274 -8.44 -4.58 -10.94
CA THR A 274 -7.55 -5.68 -11.37
C THR A 274 -7.84 -6.94 -10.56
N LYS A 275 -7.26 -8.09 -10.97
CA LYS A 275 -7.42 -9.37 -10.26
C LYS A 275 -6.83 -9.35 -8.83
N GLN A 276 -5.95 -8.40 -8.51
CA GLN A 276 -5.29 -8.21 -7.22
C GLN A 276 -5.73 -6.93 -6.49
N GLY A 277 -6.60 -6.11 -7.09
CA GLY A 277 -7.15 -4.89 -6.50
C GLY A 277 -8.41 -5.15 -5.66
N ALA A 278 -8.86 -4.11 -4.96
CA ALA A 278 -10.04 -4.18 -4.07
C ALA A 278 -11.35 -4.47 -4.82
N GLY A 279 -11.44 -4.16 -6.12
CA GLY A 279 -12.57 -4.51 -6.99
C GLY A 279 -12.63 -5.99 -7.38
N SER A 280 -11.61 -6.78 -7.05
CA SER A 280 -11.59 -8.22 -7.36
C SER A 280 -12.54 -9.01 -6.45
N PRO A 281 -13.27 -10.01 -6.97
CA PRO A 281 -14.05 -10.93 -6.13
C PRO A 281 -13.19 -11.93 -5.35
N PHE A 282 -11.86 -11.85 -5.45
CA PHE A 282 -10.95 -12.84 -4.86
C PHE A 282 -11.12 -12.96 -3.34
N LEU A 283 -11.10 -11.85 -2.61
CA LEU A 283 -11.23 -11.87 -1.15
C LEU A 283 -12.60 -12.44 -0.71
N ALA A 284 -13.69 -11.98 -1.32
CA ALA A 284 -15.05 -12.49 -1.04
C ALA A 284 -15.14 -14.00 -1.27
N SER A 285 -14.60 -14.48 -2.41
CA SER A 285 -14.54 -15.91 -2.73
C SER A 285 -13.68 -16.70 -1.74
N PHE A 286 -12.56 -16.11 -1.28
CA PHE A 286 -11.69 -16.81 -0.33
C PHE A 286 -12.30 -16.90 1.06
N ILE A 287 -12.99 -15.84 1.54
CA ILE A 287 -13.76 -15.87 2.78
C ILE A 287 -14.87 -16.93 2.70
N GLN A 288 -15.58 -17.04 1.58
CA GLN A 288 -16.57 -18.08 1.39
C GLN A 288 -15.97 -19.49 1.51
N ARG A 289 -14.77 -19.70 0.93
CA ARG A 289 -14.04 -20.97 1.08
C ARG A 289 -13.69 -21.28 2.52
N ILE A 290 -13.33 -20.28 3.33
CA ILE A 290 -13.05 -20.46 4.76
C ILE A 290 -14.33 -20.89 5.50
N VAL A 291 -15.45 -20.21 5.27
CA VAL A 291 -16.75 -20.58 5.86
C VAL A 291 -17.10 -22.04 5.57
N LEU A 292 -17.01 -22.45 4.31
CA LEU A 292 -17.28 -23.84 3.90
C LEU A 292 -16.27 -24.83 4.51
N ALA A 293 -15.00 -24.43 4.67
CA ALA A 293 -13.96 -25.26 5.30
C ALA A 293 -14.11 -25.38 6.83
N GLN A 294 -14.87 -24.48 7.46
CA GLN A 294 -15.31 -24.60 8.85
C GLN A 294 -16.54 -25.52 9.04
N GLY A 295 -17.06 -26.11 7.95
CA GLY A 295 -18.24 -26.98 7.97
C GLY A 295 -19.58 -26.21 7.93
N GLU A 296 -19.53 -24.91 7.68
CA GLU A 296 -20.70 -24.03 7.56
C GLU A 296 -21.27 -24.02 6.13
N THR A 297 -22.36 -23.29 5.93
CA THR A 297 -23.11 -23.24 4.68
C THR A 297 -22.89 -21.90 3.94
N THR A 298 -23.40 -21.80 2.71
CA THR A 298 -23.43 -20.53 1.97
C THR A 298 -24.33 -19.49 2.66
N GLU A 299 -25.38 -19.90 3.38
CA GLU A 299 -26.21 -19.01 4.18
C GLU A 299 -25.38 -18.39 5.33
N ASP A 300 -24.52 -19.20 5.96
CA ASP A 300 -23.62 -18.71 7.02
C ASP A 300 -22.58 -17.73 6.47
N TYR A 301 -22.13 -17.92 5.22
CA TYR A 301 -21.29 -16.94 4.57
C TYR A 301 -21.98 -15.56 4.43
N PHE A 302 -23.22 -15.50 3.97
CA PHE A 302 -23.95 -14.23 3.88
C PHE A 302 -24.18 -13.61 5.25
N ARG A 303 -24.51 -14.41 6.25
CA ARG A 303 -24.65 -13.95 7.65
C ARG A 303 -23.32 -13.42 8.22
N SER A 304 -22.20 -14.01 7.86
CA SER A 304 -20.88 -13.58 8.32
C SER A 304 -20.53 -12.17 7.83
N ILE A 305 -20.93 -11.82 6.61
CA ILE A 305 -20.75 -10.48 6.02
C ILE A 305 -21.52 -9.42 6.84
N GLU A 306 -22.78 -9.69 7.19
CA GLU A 306 -23.62 -8.76 7.96
C GLU A 306 -23.08 -8.50 9.38
N LYS A 307 -22.33 -9.45 9.94
CA LYS A 307 -21.71 -9.35 11.26
C LYS A 307 -20.30 -8.79 11.24
N ALA A 308 -19.69 -8.67 10.07
CA ALA A 308 -18.33 -8.20 9.92
C ALA A 308 -18.21 -6.68 10.07
N PHE A 309 -16.98 -6.23 10.37
CA PHE A 309 -16.63 -4.82 10.40
C PHE A 309 -15.30 -4.57 9.69
N MET A 310 -15.26 -3.55 8.84
CA MET A 310 -14.10 -3.16 8.05
C MET A 310 -13.50 -1.84 8.54
N ILE A 311 -12.19 -1.82 8.64
CA ILE A 311 -11.39 -0.60 8.68
C ILE A 311 -10.65 -0.52 7.36
N SER A 312 -11.05 0.40 6.48
CA SER A 312 -10.34 0.77 5.29
C SER A 312 -9.29 1.81 5.67
N ALA A 313 -8.07 1.34 5.82
CA ALA A 313 -6.94 2.15 6.27
C ALA A 313 -6.14 2.62 5.06
N ASP A 314 -6.19 3.93 4.82
CA ASP A 314 -5.57 4.61 3.69
C ASP A 314 -5.30 6.06 4.12
N ASN A 315 -4.08 6.58 3.89
CA ASN A 315 -3.65 7.85 4.41
C ASN A 315 -4.61 9.02 4.10
N ALA A 316 -4.63 10.02 4.96
CA ALA A 316 -5.48 11.19 4.84
C ALA A 316 -4.65 12.46 4.60
N HIS A 317 -5.27 13.48 3.98
CA HIS A 317 -4.62 14.77 3.77
C HIS A 317 -4.55 15.57 5.08
N ALA A 318 -3.32 15.85 5.55
CA ALA A 318 -3.12 16.82 6.64
C ALA A 318 -3.21 18.24 6.11
N TRP A 319 -3.70 19.16 6.96
CA TRP A 319 -3.71 20.58 6.70
C TRP A 319 -2.31 21.11 6.36
N HIS A 320 -2.20 21.83 5.23
CA HIS A 320 -0.94 22.36 4.75
C HIS A 320 -0.78 23.84 5.19
N PRO A 321 0.26 24.19 5.95
CA PRO A 321 0.39 25.52 6.54
C PRO A 321 0.48 26.67 5.52
N ASN A 322 0.96 26.38 4.30
CA ASN A 322 1.13 27.38 3.25
C ASN A 322 -0.07 27.48 2.28
N TYR A 323 -1.09 26.59 2.41
CA TYR A 323 -2.24 26.50 1.51
C TYR A 323 -3.54 26.22 2.29
N SER A 324 -3.74 26.94 3.38
CA SER A 324 -4.90 26.75 4.29
C SER A 324 -6.25 26.90 3.57
N GLU A 325 -6.31 27.74 2.54
CA GLU A 325 -7.52 28.00 1.75
C GLU A 325 -7.97 26.82 0.87
N LYS A 326 -7.16 25.77 0.76
CA LYS A 326 -7.50 24.54 0.02
C LYS A 326 -8.27 23.53 0.86
N TYR A 327 -8.41 23.76 2.15
CA TYR A 327 -9.01 22.84 3.10
C TYR A 327 -10.37 23.33 3.57
N ASP A 328 -11.22 22.39 4.02
CA ASP A 328 -12.47 22.75 4.70
C ASP A 328 -12.16 23.55 5.97
N PRO A 329 -12.86 24.65 6.26
CA PRO A 329 -12.52 25.55 7.36
C PRO A 329 -12.69 24.92 8.75
N THR A 330 -13.43 23.82 8.88
CA THR A 330 -13.76 23.21 10.18
C THR A 330 -13.39 21.71 10.29
N ASN A 331 -13.14 21.03 9.15
CA ASN A 331 -12.85 19.60 9.09
C ASN A 331 -11.49 19.34 8.41
N HIS A 332 -10.43 19.93 8.93
CA HIS A 332 -9.06 19.81 8.42
C HIS A 332 -8.14 19.20 9.49
N PRO A 333 -7.71 17.95 9.30
CA PRO A 333 -6.84 17.30 10.25
C PRO A 333 -5.41 17.87 10.20
N VAL A 334 -4.71 17.78 11.32
CA VAL A 334 -3.33 18.23 11.47
C VAL A 334 -2.40 17.04 11.77
N LEU A 335 -1.11 17.19 11.48
CA LEU A 335 -0.08 16.23 11.90
C LEU A 335 0.00 16.15 13.42
N GLY A 336 0.15 14.97 13.97
CA GLY A 336 0.23 14.73 15.41
C GLY A 336 -1.12 14.71 16.13
N GLY A 337 -2.23 14.85 15.40
CA GLY A 337 -3.59 14.84 15.95
C GLY A 337 -4.26 13.45 15.99
N GLY A 338 -3.55 12.40 15.64
CA GLY A 338 -4.06 11.02 15.59
C GLY A 338 -4.78 10.68 14.29
N PRO A 339 -5.29 9.44 14.17
CA PRO A 339 -5.97 8.94 12.98
C PRO A 339 -7.17 9.80 12.58
N VAL A 340 -7.44 9.84 11.29
CA VAL A 340 -8.43 10.70 10.65
C VAL A 340 -9.54 9.85 10.07
N ILE A 341 -10.79 10.06 10.48
CA ILE A 341 -11.97 9.46 9.83
C ILE A 341 -12.33 10.32 8.62
N LYS A 342 -12.46 9.69 7.45
CA LYS A 342 -12.74 10.36 6.17
C LYS A 342 -14.23 10.28 5.83
N PHE A 343 -14.83 11.42 5.45
CA PHE A 343 -16.24 11.51 5.01
C PHE A 343 -16.35 12.16 3.64
N ASN A 344 -17.31 11.69 2.84
CA ASN A 344 -17.60 12.28 1.54
C ASN A 344 -19.08 12.12 1.18
N ALA A 345 -19.77 13.22 0.87
CA ALA A 345 -21.19 13.22 0.50
C ALA A 345 -21.47 12.44 -0.79
N ALA A 346 -20.48 12.32 -1.70
CA ALA A 346 -20.60 11.52 -2.92
C ALA A 346 -20.26 10.03 -2.71
N GLN A 347 -20.16 9.59 -1.44
CA GLN A 347 -19.92 8.20 -1.06
C GLN A 347 -18.61 7.63 -1.64
N LYS A 348 -17.57 8.46 -1.74
CA LYS A 348 -16.23 8.03 -2.14
C LYS A 348 -15.46 7.34 -1.02
N TYR A 349 -15.99 7.39 0.20
CA TYR A 349 -15.53 6.69 1.38
C TYR A 349 -16.66 5.84 1.95
N ALA A 350 -16.33 4.70 2.56
CA ALA A 350 -17.30 3.78 3.15
C ALA A 350 -17.85 4.27 4.51
N SER A 351 -17.29 5.36 5.07
CA SER A 351 -17.70 5.88 6.38
C SER A 351 -19.12 6.42 6.38
N ASP A 352 -19.87 6.03 7.41
CA ASP A 352 -21.15 6.61 7.79
C ASP A 352 -21.15 7.01 9.28
N ALA A 353 -22.26 7.54 9.79
CA ALA A 353 -22.34 7.99 11.18
C ALA A 353 -22.17 6.83 12.18
N VAL A 354 -22.63 5.63 11.83
CA VAL A 354 -22.55 4.45 12.71
C VAL A 354 -21.12 3.94 12.76
N SER A 355 -20.51 3.66 11.62
CA SER A 355 -19.14 3.14 11.53
C SER A 355 -18.12 4.12 12.11
N ALA A 356 -18.29 5.42 11.84
CA ALA A 356 -17.44 6.47 12.39
C ALA A 356 -17.57 6.58 13.92
N SER A 357 -18.79 6.42 14.47
CA SER A 357 -18.99 6.41 15.93
C SER A 357 -18.35 5.20 16.60
N ILE A 358 -18.41 4.04 15.95
CA ILE A 358 -17.74 2.83 16.43
C ILE A 358 -16.23 3.08 16.51
N PHE A 359 -15.62 3.54 15.42
CA PHE A 359 -14.18 3.80 15.37
C PHE A 359 -13.74 4.88 16.37
N ALA A 360 -14.46 5.99 16.47
CA ALA A 360 -14.19 7.04 17.46
C ALA A 360 -14.30 6.50 18.90
N GLY A 361 -15.30 5.66 19.19
CA GLY A 361 -15.41 5.01 20.49
C GLY A 361 -14.27 4.04 20.81
N LEU A 362 -13.69 3.38 19.80
CA LEU A 362 -12.48 2.56 19.98
C LEU A 362 -11.27 3.42 20.31
N CYS A 363 -11.08 4.55 19.59
CA CYS A 363 -10.01 5.51 19.88
C CYS A 363 -10.13 6.10 21.30
N ASP A 364 -11.34 6.49 21.72
CA ASP A 364 -11.60 7.01 23.07
C ASP A 364 -11.20 6.00 24.15
N LYS A 365 -11.61 4.74 24.00
CA LYS A 365 -11.21 3.66 24.92
C LYS A 365 -9.71 3.42 24.98
N ALA A 366 -9.03 3.64 23.85
CA ALA A 366 -7.58 3.50 23.74
C ALA A 366 -6.82 4.73 24.25
N GLY A 367 -7.50 5.84 24.53
CA GLY A 367 -6.89 7.13 24.87
C GLY A 367 -6.17 7.79 23.68
N VAL A 368 -6.60 7.48 22.43
CA VAL A 368 -6.03 8.03 21.20
C VAL A 368 -6.90 9.17 20.69
N PRO A 369 -6.31 10.33 20.37
CA PRO A 369 -7.05 11.38 19.70
C PRO A 369 -7.51 10.92 18.32
N VAL A 370 -8.67 11.43 17.86
CA VAL A 370 -9.21 11.12 16.53
C VAL A 370 -9.71 12.38 15.87
N GLN A 371 -9.44 12.50 14.58
CA GLN A 371 -9.79 13.66 13.77
C GLN A 371 -10.83 13.30 12.71
N ARG A 372 -11.39 14.31 12.04
CA ARG A 372 -12.35 14.14 10.94
C ARG A 372 -11.90 14.95 9.74
N PHE A 373 -12.08 14.38 8.57
CA PHE A 373 -11.75 15.00 7.29
C PHE A 373 -12.96 15.04 6.37
N VAL A 374 -13.17 16.20 5.77
CA VAL A 374 -14.07 16.41 4.62
C VAL A 374 -13.30 17.28 3.63
N ASN A 375 -13.44 17.03 2.33
CA ASN A 375 -12.84 17.89 1.32
C ASN A 375 -13.45 19.30 1.35
N HIS A 376 -12.65 20.33 1.02
CA HIS A 376 -13.20 21.62 0.64
C HIS A 376 -14.23 21.43 -0.48
N SER A 377 -15.41 22.09 -0.39
CA SER A 377 -16.55 21.82 -1.27
C SER A 377 -16.25 22.00 -2.77
N ASP A 378 -15.31 22.89 -3.12
CA ASP A 378 -14.87 23.14 -4.50
C ASP A 378 -13.72 22.23 -4.95
N VAL A 379 -13.23 21.32 -4.08
CA VAL A 379 -12.14 20.39 -4.40
C VAL A 379 -12.71 18.99 -4.59
N ALA A 380 -12.54 18.44 -5.79
CA ALA A 380 -12.89 17.06 -6.05
C ALA A 380 -11.92 16.13 -5.30
N GLY A 381 -12.42 15.41 -4.30
CA GLY A 381 -11.64 14.40 -3.56
C GLY A 381 -11.37 13.15 -4.38
N GLY A 382 -10.33 12.40 -4.00
CA GLY A 382 -10.08 11.03 -4.43
C GLY A 382 -11.14 10.06 -3.88
N SER A 383 -10.98 8.79 -4.20
CA SER A 383 -11.69 7.63 -3.64
C SER A 383 -10.67 6.77 -2.90
N THR A 384 -11.12 5.82 -2.12
CA THR A 384 -10.30 4.83 -1.44
C THR A 384 -10.71 3.41 -1.82
N LEU A 385 -9.94 2.44 -1.40
CA LEU A 385 -10.27 1.02 -1.58
C LEU A 385 -11.57 0.60 -0.87
N GLY A 386 -11.97 1.28 0.21
CA GLY A 386 -13.09 0.89 1.07
C GLY A 386 -14.44 0.89 0.37
N ASN A 387 -14.78 1.97 -0.35
CA ASN A 387 -16.04 2.01 -1.11
C ASN A 387 -16.04 1.05 -2.30
N ILE A 388 -14.87 0.75 -2.88
CA ILE A 388 -14.73 -0.21 -3.99
C ILE A 388 -14.94 -1.63 -3.45
N LEU A 389 -14.28 -1.99 -2.35
CA LEU A 389 -14.44 -3.29 -1.71
C LEU A 389 -15.90 -3.51 -1.26
N ALA A 390 -16.54 -2.49 -0.69
CA ALA A 390 -17.93 -2.56 -0.24
C ALA A 390 -18.93 -2.89 -1.38
N SER A 391 -18.56 -2.66 -2.65
CA SER A 391 -19.40 -3.04 -3.80
C SER A 391 -19.41 -4.56 -4.07
N SER A 392 -18.34 -5.26 -3.71
CA SER A 392 -18.21 -6.72 -3.89
C SER A 392 -18.36 -7.50 -2.58
N LEU A 393 -18.10 -6.86 -1.45
CA LEU A 393 -18.20 -7.41 -0.11
C LEU A 393 -18.88 -6.34 0.78
N PRO A 394 -20.23 -6.32 0.90
CA PRO A 394 -20.99 -5.22 1.49
C PRO A 394 -20.89 -5.19 3.02
N LEU A 395 -19.71 -4.83 3.51
CA LEU A 395 -19.37 -4.74 4.93
C LEU A 395 -19.76 -3.39 5.52
N LYS A 396 -20.12 -3.39 6.80
CA LYS A 396 -20.10 -2.16 7.61
C LYS A 396 -18.65 -1.71 7.75
N GLY A 397 -18.34 -0.47 7.45
CA GLY A 397 -16.95 -0.05 7.45
C GLY A 397 -16.71 1.44 7.64
N VAL A 398 -15.49 1.77 8.04
CA VAL A 398 -14.98 3.12 8.19
C VAL A 398 -13.73 3.30 7.35
N ASP A 399 -13.64 4.41 6.62
CA ASP A 399 -12.40 4.87 5.98
C ASP A 399 -11.65 5.79 6.92
N MET A 400 -10.41 5.45 7.19
CA MET A 400 -9.55 6.20 8.07
C MET A 400 -8.10 6.15 7.61
N GLY A 401 -7.24 7.02 8.12
CA GLY A 401 -5.81 6.96 7.88
C GLY A 401 -5.01 7.97 8.68
N ASN A 402 -3.69 7.82 8.70
CA ASN A 402 -2.81 8.81 9.27
C ASN A 402 -2.77 10.07 8.39
N PRO A 403 -2.77 11.27 8.98
CA PRO A 403 -2.62 12.49 8.21
C PRO A 403 -1.19 12.63 7.67
N ILE A 404 -1.06 12.97 6.38
CA ILE A 404 0.23 13.25 5.74
C ILE A 404 0.18 14.52 4.88
N ILE A 405 1.31 15.16 4.72
CA ILE A 405 1.52 16.31 3.81
C ILE A 405 2.30 15.83 2.59
N GLY A 406 1.94 16.37 1.42
CA GLY A 406 2.62 16.07 0.16
C GLY A 406 2.35 14.64 -0.34
N MET A 407 1.15 14.10 -0.06
CA MET A 407 0.69 12.82 -0.61
C MET A 407 0.98 12.75 -2.12
N HIS A 408 1.51 11.61 -2.60
CA HIS A 408 1.98 11.38 -3.97
C HIS A 408 3.26 12.16 -4.39
N SER A 409 3.90 12.88 -3.48
CA SER A 409 5.28 13.34 -3.70
C SER A 409 6.25 12.17 -3.69
N VAL A 410 7.39 12.30 -4.37
CA VAL A 410 8.49 11.33 -4.23
C VAL A 410 8.96 11.21 -2.77
N ARG A 411 8.70 12.26 -1.96
CA ARG A 411 8.88 12.29 -0.51
C ARG A 411 7.67 12.96 0.14
N GLU A 412 6.99 12.22 0.97
CA GLU A 412 5.85 12.61 1.76
C GLU A 412 6.28 12.87 3.21
N THR A 413 5.42 13.50 4.00
CA THR A 413 5.71 13.83 5.39
C THR A 413 4.53 13.43 6.28
N GLY A 414 4.76 12.53 7.22
CA GLY A 414 3.84 12.15 8.29
C GLY A 414 4.39 12.52 9.67
N ALA A 415 3.56 12.53 10.71
CA ALA A 415 4.07 12.65 12.07
C ALA A 415 4.41 11.28 12.68
N ALA A 416 5.56 11.18 13.35
CA ALA A 416 6.00 9.94 13.99
C ALA A 416 4.98 9.46 15.04
N ILE A 417 4.42 10.37 15.83
CA ILE A 417 3.43 10.06 16.87
C ILE A 417 2.11 9.51 16.30
N ASP A 418 1.69 9.93 15.08
CA ASP A 418 0.46 9.44 14.46
C ASP A 418 0.59 7.94 14.11
N GLN A 419 1.80 7.50 13.71
CA GLN A 419 2.07 6.09 13.49
C GLN A 419 1.97 5.27 14.78
N ASP A 420 2.50 5.80 15.87
CA ASP A 420 2.39 5.16 17.17
C ASP A 420 0.92 5.09 17.64
N TYR A 421 0.17 6.18 17.52
CA TYR A 421 -1.27 6.22 17.82
C TYR A 421 -2.05 5.18 17.01
N CYS A 422 -1.85 5.16 15.71
CA CYS A 422 -2.58 4.25 14.84
C CYS A 422 -2.24 2.79 15.12
N THR A 423 -0.96 2.47 15.29
CA THR A 423 -0.51 1.08 15.46
C THR A 423 -0.78 0.54 16.85
N GLN A 424 -0.39 1.29 17.89
CA GLN A 424 -0.41 0.80 19.27
C GLN A 424 -1.81 0.80 19.87
N LEU A 425 -2.65 1.72 19.48
CA LEU A 425 -3.87 2.04 20.20
C LEU A 425 -5.15 1.80 19.38
N ALA A 426 -5.16 2.12 18.10
CA ALA A 426 -6.35 1.97 17.27
C ALA A 426 -6.52 0.54 16.71
N PHE A 427 -5.41 -0.15 16.41
CA PHE A 427 -5.45 -1.49 15.82
C PHE A 427 -5.11 -2.63 16.77
N ASP A 428 -4.50 -2.37 17.95
CA ASP A 428 -4.12 -3.37 18.94
C ASP A 428 -5.35 -3.93 19.70
N LYS A 429 -5.18 -4.37 20.89
CA LYS A 429 -6.18 -5.07 21.75
C LYS A 429 -7.62 -4.55 21.66
N PHE A 430 -7.82 -3.27 21.36
CA PHE A 430 -9.14 -2.65 21.37
C PHE A 430 -9.97 -2.91 20.10
N VAL A 431 -9.40 -2.73 18.91
CA VAL A 431 -10.12 -2.98 17.66
C VAL A 431 -10.49 -4.45 17.55
N TRP A 432 -9.55 -5.36 17.83
CA TRP A 432 -9.79 -6.79 17.74
C TRP A 432 -10.63 -7.39 18.88
N GLN A 433 -10.66 -6.75 20.08
CA GLN A 433 -11.39 -7.29 21.24
C GLN A 433 -12.74 -6.59 21.49
N THR A 434 -12.88 -5.31 21.14
CA THR A 434 -14.00 -4.47 21.57
C THR A 434 -15.16 -4.45 20.57
N ILE A 435 -14.91 -4.63 19.27
CA ILE A 435 -15.99 -4.67 18.26
C ILE A 435 -16.98 -5.80 18.58
N HIS A 436 -16.51 -6.90 19.12
CA HIS A 436 -17.36 -8.01 19.56
C HIS A 436 -18.44 -7.63 20.58
N ILE A 437 -18.16 -6.66 21.47
CA ILE A 437 -19.11 -6.25 22.52
C ILE A 437 -20.26 -5.39 21.96
N PHE A 438 -20.03 -4.66 20.86
CA PHE A 438 -21.04 -3.77 20.29
C PHE A 438 -22.02 -4.46 19.33
N ILE A 439 -21.55 -5.44 18.57
CA ILE A 439 -22.38 -6.15 17.58
C ILE A 439 -23.41 -7.07 18.25
N HIS A 440 -23.13 -7.60 19.45
CA HIS A 440 -24.06 -8.48 20.19
C HIS A 440 -25.06 -7.75 21.08
N ARG A 441 -25.04 -6.42 21.18
CA ARG A 441 -26.00 -5.63 22.01
C ARG A 441 -26.96 -4.76 21.17
N SER A 442 -26.90 -4.79 19.87
CA SER A 442 -27.86 -4.21 18.93
C SER A 442 -28.63 -5.33 18.21
#